data_3e8db5e1c8afadee997710418616b82c
#
_entry.id   3e8db5e1c8afadee997710418616b82c
#
_cell.length_a   1.000
_cell.length_b   1.000
_cell.length_c   1.000
_cell.angle_alpha   90.00
_cell.angle_beta   90.00
_cell.angle_gamma   90.00
#
_symmetry.space_group_name_H-M   'P 1'
#
loop_
_entity.id
_entity.type
_entity.pdbx_description
1 polymer ?
#
loop_
_entity_poly.entity_id
_entity_poly.type
_entity_poly.pdbx_seq_one_letter_code
_entity_poly.pdbx_strand_id
1 'polypeptide(L)'
;MRAATALALGAALMALGAEVESRRLTHYLPQDLLETAVRTEGWTEVPLKLKDGLRKGDTLRIWAGGSIDRGGEHPSQNVGGPDGAPSAAGGDMALSSDPAHRYALLFKTETAGVKKCLPPGKPLEIKLTKDGERVWVGFNDEKGQYRDNHLGRGLRHELDPLWVRIEVVRTIVD
;
A
#
# COMPACT_ATOMS: atom_id res chain seq x y z
N MET A 1 3.89 -28.92 71.38
CA MET A 1 3.41 -28.18 70.20
C MET A 1 4.61 -27.67 69.44
N ARG A 2 4.91 -28.25 68.31
CA ARG A 2 6.01 -27.79 67.44
C ARG A 2 5.38 -27.28 66.14
N ALA A 3 5.55 -25.99 65.86
CA ALA A 3 5.12 -25.34 64.61
C ALA A 3 6.12 -25.67 63.53
N ALA A 4 5.65 -26.25 62.42
CA ALA A 4 6.44 -26.50 61.21
C ALA A 4 6.30 -25.27 60.30
N THR A 5 7.43 -24.59 60.08
CA THR A 5 7.52 -23.47 59.14
C THR A 5 7.78 -24.05 57.73
N ALA A 6 6.81 -23.92 56.86
CA ALA A 6 6.95 -24.27 55.44
C ALA A 6 7.62 -23.11 54.69
N LEU A 7 8.85 -23.34 54.21
CA LEU A 7 9.52 -22.46 53.25
C LEU A 7 8.90 -22.69 51.87
N ALA A 8 8.17 -21.69 51.36
CA ALA A 8 7.76 -21.66 49.96
C ALA A 8 8.97 -21.16 49.13
N LEU A 9 9.60 -22.03 48.35
CA LEU A 9 10.52 -21.64 47.30
C LEU A 9 9.73 -21.10 46.12
N GLY A 10 9.68 -19.79 46.01
CA GLY A 10 9.19 -19.12 44.82
C GLY A 10 10.23 -19.24 43.70
N ALA A 11 10.00 -20.14 42.74
CA ALA A 11 10.73 -20.12 41.48
C ALA A 11 10.32 -18.91 40.65
N ALA A 12 11.15 -17.87 40.67
CA ALA A 12 11.03 -16.78 39.72
C ALA A 12 11.43 -17.30 38.33
N LEU A 13 10.45 -17.61 37.50
CA LEU A 13 10.66 -17.84 36.08
C LEU A 13 11.03 -16.48 35.49
N MET A 14 12.31 -16.21 35.31
CA MET A 14 12.79 -15.14 34.45
C MET A 14 12.41 -15.52 33.02
N ALA A 15 11.31 -15.03 32.54
CA ALA A 15 11.04 -15.00 31.09
C ALA A 15 12.12 -14.10 30.49
N LEU A 16 13.10 -14.70 29.83
CA LEU A 16 13.99 -13.99 28.90
C LEU A 16 13.08 -13.43 27.82
N GLY A 17 12.67 -12.17 27.98
CA GLY A 17 11.98 -11.44 26.93
C GLY A 17 12.98 -11.20 25.82
N ALA A 18 12.87 -11.96 24.74
CA ALA A 18 13.58 -11.62 23.51
C ALA A 18 13.22 -10.19 23.16
N GLU A 19 14.21 -9.32 23.04
CA GLU A 19 14.02 -7.93 22.67
C GLU A 19 13.58 -7.91 21.20
N VAL A 20 12.33 -7.56 20.95
CA VAL A 20 11.78 -7.49 19.60
C VAL A 20 12.06 -6.11 19.04
N GLU A 21 13.09 -5.99 18.22
CA GLU A 21 13.38 -4.76 17.50
C GLU A 21 12.59 -4.71 16.19
N SER A 22 11.95 -3.57 15.90
CA SER A 22 11.32 -3.35 14.61
C SER A 22 12.11 -2.33 13.79
N ARG A 23 12.55 -2.71 12.59
CA ARG A 23 13.21 -1.83 11.65
C ARG A 23 12.20 -1.32 10.63
N ARG A 24 12.19 0.00 10.40
CA ARG A 24 11.35 0.65 9.39
C ARG A 24 12.22 1.24 8.29
N LEU A 25 11.88 0.95 7.05
CA LEU A 25 12.53 1.49 5.87
C LEU A 25 11.47 2.19 5.03
N THR A 26 11.65 3.49 4.79
CA THR A 26 10.66 4.34 4.10
C THR A 26 11.10 4.60 2.67
N HIS A 27 10.18 4.44 1.72
CA HIS A 27 10.35 4.72 0.30
C HIS A 27 9.23 5.62 -0.20
N TYR A 28 9.57 6.63 -0.98
CA TYR A 28 8.61 7.41 -1.76
C TYR A 28 8.69 6.98 -3.21
N LEU A 29 7.55 6.73 -3.85
CA LEU A 29 7.54 6.38 -5.26
C LEU A 29 7.86 7.61 -6.11
N PRO A 30 8.75 7.49 -7.11
CA PRO A 30 9.04 8.56 -8.06
C PRO A 30 7.79 8.96 -8.86
N GLN A 31 7.71 10.23 -9.26
CA GLN A 31 6.57 10.75 -10.02
C GLN A 31 6.41 10.08 -11.40
N ASP A 32 7.51 9.81 -12.09
CA ASP A 32 7.51 9.12 -13.37
C ASP A 32 6.96 7.68 -13.28
N LEU A 33 7.24 6.98 -12.17
CA LEU A 33 6.66 5.67 -11.90
C LEU A 33 5.14 5.78 -11.65
N LEU A 34 4.71 6.76 -10.86
CA LEU A 34 3.29 6.99 -10.59
C LEU A 34 2.55 7.41 -11.86
N GLU A 35 3.14 8.25 -12.69
CA GLU A 35 2.60 8.64 -14.00
C GLU A 35 2.45 7.40 -14.90
N THR A 36 3.45 6.55 -14.95
CA THR A 36 3.38 5.28 -15.68
C THR A 36 2.24 4.41 -15.17
N ALA A 37 2.14 4.23 -13.86
CA ALA A 37 1.10 3.39 -13.24
C ALA A 37 -0.33 3.90 -13.50
N VAL A 38 -0.51 5.21 -13.64
CA VAL A 38 -1.84 5.82 -13.85
C VAL A 38 -2.21 5.91 -15.32
N ARG A 39 -1.24 6.09 -16.22
CA ARG A 39 -1.46 6.28 -17.67
C ARG A 39 -1.28 5.03 -18.52
N THR A 40 -0.93 3.91 -17.91
CA THR A 40 -0.72 2.65 -18.62
C THR A 40 -1.67 1.58 -18.10
N GLU A 41 -2.39 0.94 -19.02
CA GLU A 41 -3.20 -0.22 -18.66
C GLU A 41 -2.27 -1.37 -18.23
N GLY A 42 -2.40 -1.78 -16.98
CA GLY A 42 -1.60 -2.87 -16.44
C GLY A 42 -0.96 -2.55 -15.09
N TRP A 43 0.01 -3.36 -14.74
CA TRP A 43 0.72 -3.29 -13.47
C TRP A 43 2.15 -2.81 -13.66
N THR A 44 2.54 -1.79 -12.91
CA THR A 44 3.91 -1.26 -12.86
C THR A 44 4.63 -1.82 -11.65
N GLU A 45 5.78 -2.43 -11.83
CA GLU A 45 6.59 -2.95 -10.72
C GLU A 45 7.19 -1.79 -9.91
N VAL A 46 7.13 -1.91 -8.58
CA VAL A 46 7.68 -0.94 -7.64
C VAL A 46 9.11 -1.35 -7.26
N PRO A 47 10.14 -0.61 -7.66
CA PRO A 47 11.53 -0.95 -7.38
C PRO A 47 11.91 -0.58 -5.92
N LEU A 48 11.57 -1.42 -4.96
CA LEU A 48 12.00 -1.24 -3.58
C LEU A 48 13.49 -1.59 -3.45
N LYS A 49 14.34 -0.56 -3.29
CA LYS A 49 15.79 -0.73 -3.14
C LYS A 49 16.14 -1.12 -1.70
N LEU A 50 15.99 -2.39 -1.39
CA LEU A 50 16.35 -2.97 -0.10
C LEU A 50 17.63 -3.80 -0.25
N LYS A 51 18.60 -3.62 0.66
CA LYS A 51 19.87 -4.35 0.64
C LYS A 51 19.67 -5.87 0.59
N ASP A 52 18.70 -6.36 1.36
CA ASP A 52 18.42 -7.79 1.51
C ASP A 52 17.08 -8.20 0.88
N GLY A 53 16.48 -7.36 0.05
CA GLY A 53 15.14 -7.58 -0.51
C GLY A 53 14.02 -7.61 0.54
N LEU A 54 12.83 -7.94 0.08
CA LEU A 54 11.67 -8.19 0.94
C LEU A 54 11.77 -9.60 1.52
N ARG A 55 11.34 -9.78 2.78
CA ARG A 55 11.39 -11.07 3.49
C ARG A 55 10.01 -11.49 3.93
N LYS A 56 9.81 -12.79 4.06
CA LYS A 56 8.66 -13.36 4.73
C LYS A 56 8.50 -12.76 6.12
N GLY A 57 7.29 -12.33 6.45
CA GLY A 57 6.98 -11.68 7.73
C GLY A 57 7.10 -10.16 7.72
N ASP A 58 7.78 -9.56 6.72
CA ASP A 58 7.74 -8.11 6.55
C ASP A 58 6.30 -7.64 6.34
N THR A 59 6.00 -6.44 6.83
CA THR A 59 4.72 -5.77 6.58
C THR A 59 4.96 -4.52 5.76
N LEU A 60 4.32 -4.43 4.61
CA LEU A 60 4.26 -3.20 3.83
C LEU A 60 3.14 -2.34 4.38
N ARG A 61 3.45 -1.10 4.73
CA ARG A 61 2.47 -0.06 5.03
C ARG A 61 2.52 0.97 3.93
N ILE A 62 1.39 1.17 3.26
CA ILE A 62 1.30 2.00 2.06
C ILE A 62 0.32 3.13 2.32
N TRP A 63 0.79 4.37 2.21
CA TRP A 63 -0.02 5.57 2.21
C TRP A 63 -0.01 6.20 0.85
N ALA A 64 -1.13 6.74 0.43
CA ALA A 64 -1.24 7.54 -0.76
C ALA A 64 -2.09 8.78 -0.48
N GLY A 65 -1.86 9.83 -1.24
CA GLY A 65 -2.63 11.07 -1.20
C GLY A 65 -2.42 11.86 -2.47
N GLY A 66 -3.11 13.00 -2.56
CA GLY A 66 -3.17 13.79 -3.78
C GLY A 66 -4.34 13.40 -4.65
N SER A 67 -4.31 13.78 -5.92
CA SER A 67 -5.43 13.67 -6.84
C SER A 67 -5.01 13.04 -8.16
N ILE A 68 -5.97 12.35 -8.79
CA ILE A 68 -5.87 11.77 -10.13
C ILE A 68 -7.02 12.34 -10.95
N ASP A 69 -6.72 12.97 -12.07
CA ASP A 69 -7.70 13.36 -13.09
C ASP A 69 -7.85 12.20 -14.07
N ARG A 70 -9.05 11.69 -14.19
CA ARG A 70 -9.41 10.55 -15.06
C ARG A 70 -9.75 10.95 -16.49
N GLY A 71 -9.52 12.22 -16.83
CA GLY A 71 -9.86 12.74 -18.16
C GLY A 71 -11.36 12.92 -18.40
N GLY A 72 -11.77 12.95 -19.67
CA GLY A 72 -13.14 13.11 -20.11
C GLY A 72 -13.61 14.55 -20.23
N GLU A 73 -14.90 14.73 -20.59
CA GLU A 73 -15.47 16.04 -20.92
C GLU A 73 -15.82 16.92 -19.69
N HIS A 74 -15.93 16.31 -18.51
CA HIS A 74 -16.32 16.98 -17.26
C HIS A 74 -15.26 16.86 -16.17
N PRO A 75 -14.18 17.67 -16.23
CA PRO A 75 -13.02 17.53 -15.34
C PRO A 75 -13.35 17.56 -13.84
N SER A 76 -14.29 18.42 -13.42
CA SER A 76 -14.68 18.54 -12.01
C SER A 76 -15.33 17.28 -11.42
N GLN A 77 -15.86 16.39 -12.27
CA GLN A 77 -16.48 15.13 -11.86
C GLN A 77 -15.50 13.94 -11.92
N ASN A 78 -14.38 14.14 -12.61
CA ASN A 78 -13.43 13.08 -12.91
C ASN A 78 -12.15 13.13 -12.06
N VAL A 79 -12.02 14.12 -11.19
CA VAL A 79 -10.92 14.20 -10.23
C VAL A 79 -11.27 13.42 -8.96
N GLY A 80 -10.38 12.55 -8.52
CA GLY A 80 -10.56 11.75 -7.32
C GLY A 80 -9.26 11.48 -6.59
N GLY A 81 -9.37 10.98 -5.37
CA GLY A 81 -8.23 10.53 -4.59
C GLY A 81 -7.75 9.13 -5.00
N PRO A 82 -6.60 8.70 -4.49
CA PRO A 82 -6.06 7.36 -4.76
C PRO A 82 -6.91 6.22 -4.17
N ASP A 83 -7.83 6.51 -3.27
CA ASP A 83 -8.79 5.57 -2.69
C ASP A 83 -10.01 5.29 -3.58
N GLY A 84 -10.11 6.00 -4.72
CA GLY A 84 -11.05 5.73 -5.79
C GLY A 84 -12.43 6.33 -5.60
N ALA A 85 -13.35 5.94 -6.49
CA ALA A 85 -14.73 6.39 -6.53
C ALA A 85 -15.70 5.20 -6.70
N PRO A 86 -15.95 4.42 -5.66
CA PRO A 86 -16.71 3.16 -5.75
C PRO A 86 -18.18 3.36 -6.16
N SER A 87 -18.74 4.56 -5.92
CA SER A 87 -20.09 4.92 -6.34
C SER A 87 -20.20 5.43 -7.78
N ALA A 88 -19.07 5.70 -8.46
CA ALA A 88 -19.08 6.13 -9.83
C ALA A 88 -19.64 5.02 -10.73
N ALA A 89 -20.40 5.39 -11.76
CA ALA A 89 -20.69 4.51 -12.87
C ALA A 89 -19.36 4.15 -13.54
N GLY A 90 -19.17 2.90 -13.89
CA GLY A 90 -17.95 2.46 -14.56
C GLY A 90 -18.28 1.32 -15.50
N GLY A 91 -17.51 1.24 -16.57
CA GLY A 91 -17.57 0.17 -17.56
C GLY A 91 -16.78 -1.07 -17.12
N ASP A 92 -16.13 -1.72 -18.08
CA ASP A 92 -15.29 -2.89 -17.86
C ASP A 92 -13.91 -2.43 -17.34
N MET A 93 -13.69 -2.59 -16.05
CA MET A 93 -12.47 -2.16 -15.36
C MET A 93 -11.28 -3.08 -15.69
N ALA A 94 -10.10 -2.51 -15.88
CA ALA A 94 -8.96 -3.24 -16.41
C ALA A 94 -8.24 -4.15 -15.40
N LEU A 95 -8.07 -3.68 -14.16
CA LEU A 95 -7.25 -4.39 -13.16
C LEU A 95 -8.08 -5.18 -12.15
N SER A 96 -9.29 -4.73 -11.86
CA SER A 96 -10.17 -5.38 -10.89
C SER A 96 -11.63 -5.08 -11.20
N SER A 97 -12.45 -6.12 -11.29
CA SER A 97 -13.90 -5.99 -11.46
C SER A 97 -14.65 -5.67 -10.16
N ASP A 98 -13.97 -5.62 -9.03
CA ASP A 98 -14.59 -5.25 -7.75
C ASP A 98 -15.03 -3.78 -7.79
N PRO A 99 -16.33 -3.48 -7.63
CA PRO A 99 -16.81 -2.09 -7.62
C PRO A 99 -16.14 -1.20 -6.58
N ALA A 100 -15.69 -1.77 -5.46
CA ALA A 100 -14.95 -1.05 -4.44
C ALA A 100 -13.58 -0.55 -4.91
N HIS A 101 -13.06 -1.10 -5.99
CA HIS A 101 -11.75 -0.76 -6.58
C HIS A 101 -11.85 0.23 -7.75
N ARG A 102 -13.05 0.69 -8.13
CA ARG A 102 -13.21 1.61 -9.25
C ARG A 102 -12.43 2.89 -9.05
N TYR A 103 -11.65 3.25 -10.08
CA TYR A 103 -10.84 4.46 -10.12
C TYR A 103 -9.91 4.63 -8.92
N ALA A 104 -9.44 3.52 -8.35
CA ALA A 104 -8.52 3.51 -7.23
C ALA A 104 -7.10 3.16 -7.67
N LEU A 105 -6.12 3.68 -6.93
CA LEU A 105 -4.75 3.18 -7.01
C LEU A 105 -4.68 1.85 -6.25
N LEU A 106 -4.27 0.81 -6.97
CA LEU A 106 -4.24 -0.56 -6.49
C LEU A 106 -2.81 -1.03 -6.29
N PHE A 107 -2.64 -1.91 -5.31
CA PHE A 107 -1.39 -2.61 -5.04
C PHE A 107 -1.62 -4.11 -5.02
N LYS A 108 -0.61 -4.86 -5.40
CA LYS A 108 -0.55 -6.31 -5.21
C LYS A 108 0.88 -6.76 -4.95
N THR A 109 1.02 -7.95 -4.38
CA THR A 109 2.26 -8.71 -4.36
C THR A 109 2.04 -10.07 -5.04
N GLU A 110 3.06 -10.91 -5.10
CA GLU A 110 2.91 -12.25 -5.68
C GLU A 110 1.93 -13.13 -4.89
N THR A 111 1.82 -12.90 -3.60
CA THR A 111 0.98 -13.72 -2.70
C THR A 111 -0.25 -13.00 -2.17
N ALA A 112 -0.20 -11.69 -2.01
CA ALA A 112 -1.38 -10.91 -1.68
C ALA A 112 -2.15 -10.57 -2.95
N GLY A 113 -3.44 -10.80 -2.96
CA GLY A 113 -4.33 -10.35 -4.02
C GLY A 113 -4.37 -8.84 -4.15
N VAL A 114 -5.15 -8.36 -5.10
CA VAL A 114 -5.33 -6.93 -5.35
C VAL A 114 -5.92 -6.23 -4.13
N LYS A 115 -5.31 -5.13 -3.72
CA LYS A 115 -5.71 -4.26 -2.61
C LYS A 115 -5.76 -2.82 -3.08
N LYS A 116 -6.76 -2.06 -2.66
CA LYS A 116 -6.83 -0.63 -2.95
C LYS A 116 -6.19 0.21 -1.85
N CYS A 117 -5.71 1.39 -2.21
CA CYS A 117 -5.35 2.42 -1.25
C CYS A 117 -6.53 2.75 -0.33
N LEU A 118 -6.23 3.07 0.91
CA LEU A 118 -7.21 3.56 1.86
C LEU A 118 -7.25 5.10 1.81
N PRO A 119 -8.32 5.73 2.35
CA PRO A 119 -8.42 7.18 2.44
C PRO A 119 -7.18 7.81 3.08
N PRO A 120 -6.87 9.08 2.77
CA PRO A 120 -5.71 9.78 3.29
C PRO A 120 -5.54 9.62 4.81
N GLY A 121 -4.30 9.37 5.24
CA GLY A 121 -3.95 9.16 6.64
C GLY A 121 -4.07 7.71 7.15
N LYS A 122 -4.70 6.81 6.40
CA LYS A 122 -4.79 5.38 6.74
C LYS A 122 -3.87 4.54 5.87
N PRO A 123 -2.96 3.72 6.45
CA PRO A 123 -2.13 2.83 5.66
C PRO A 123 -2.91 1.61 5.18
N LEU A 124 -2.70 1.23 3.92
CA LEU A 124 -2.94 -0.14 3.48
C LEU A 124 -1.83 -1.02 4.04
N GLU A 125 -2.18 -2.12 4.69
CA GLU A 125 -1.19 -3.07 5.21
C GLU A 125 -1.22 -4.38 4.42
N ILE A 126 -0.03 -4.84 3.99
CA ILE A 126 0.17 -6.12 3.29
C ILE A 126 1.28 -6.87 4.03
N LYS A 127 0.93 -8.00 4.63
CA LYS A 127 1.92 -8.90 5.26
C LYS A 127 2.47 -9.87 4.22
N LEU A 128 3.79 -9.92 4.07
CA LEU A 128 4.46 -10.79 3.11
C LEU A 128 4.55 -12.22 3.63
N THR A 129 4.33 -13.17 2.74
CA THR A 129 4.30 -14.59 3.08
C THR A 129 5.46 -15.37 2.49
N LYS A 130 6.25 -14.74 1.59
CA LYS A 130 7.46 -15.30 0.98
C LYS A 130 8.62 -14.31 1.03
N ASP A 131 9.83 -14.83 0.91
CA ASP A 131 11.02 -14.04 0.64
C ASP A 131 11.06 -13.60 -0.82
N GLY A 132 11.62 -12.41 -1.07
CA GLY A 132 11.83 -11.89 -2.43
C GLY A 132 10.55 -11.53 -3.18
N GLU A 133 9.41 -11.36 -2.50
CA GLU A 133 8.18 -10.90 -3.15
C GLU A 133 8.38 -9.55 -3.85
N ARG A 134 7.76 -9.41 -5.01
CA ARG A 134 7.69 -8.14 -5.73
C ARG A 134 6.38 -7.43 -5.41
N VAL A 135 6.40 -6.11 -5.59
CA VAL A 135 5.26 -5.23 -5.36
C VAL A 135 4.91 -4.56 -6.68
N TRP A 136 3.64 -4.47 -6.99
CA TRP A 136 3.14 -3.75 -8.17
C TRP A 136 2.10 -2.72 -7.75
N VAL A 137 2.09 -1.62 -8.51
CA VAL A 137 1.08 -0.57 -8.44
C VAL A 137 0.39 -0.43 -9.79
N GLY A 138 -0.88 -0.09 -9.79
CA GLY A 138 -1.63 0.23 -11.00
C GLY A 138 -2.88 1.03 -10.66
N PHE A 139 -3.40 1.78 -11.61
CA PHE A 139 -4.64 2.51 -11.46
C PHE A 139 -5.78 1.72 -12.10
N ASN A 140 -6.91 1.58 -11.42
CA ASN A 140 -8.04 0.81 -11.93
C ASN A 140 -9.02 1.69 -12.68
N ASP A 141 -8.76 1.88 -13.96
CA ASP A 141 -9.61 2.60 -14.88
C ASP A 141 -10.34 1.64 -15.85
N GLU A 142 -11.24 2.16 -16.65
CA GLU A 142 -11.89 1.41 -17.72
C GLU A 142 -10.87 1.00 -18.78
N LYS A 143 -11.04 -0.17 -19.36
CA LYS A 143 -10.18 -0.67 -20.41
C LYS A 143 -10.08 0.32 -21.56
N GLY A 144 -8.85 0.64 -21.95
CA GLY A 144 -8.54 1.57 -23.04
C GLY A 144 -8.63 3.05 -22.70
N GLN A 145 -9.02 3.45 -21.47
CA GLN A 145 -9.21 4.85 -21.09
C GLN A 145 -8.01 5.49 -20.36
N TYR A 146 -6.86 4.84 -20.36
CA TYR A 146 -5.69 5.29 -19.57
C TYR A 146 -4.96 6.51 -20.10
N ARG A 147 -5.14 6.86 -21.39
CA ARG A 147 -4.34 7.91 -22.05
C ARG A 147 -4.70 9.32 -21.61
N ASP A 148 -5.91 9.52 -21.16
CA ASP A 148 -6.44 10.81 -20.72
C ASP A 148 -6.30 11.06 -19.22
N ASN A 149 -5.74 10.09 -18.48
CA ASN A 149 -5.41 10.26 -17.07
C ASN A 149 -4.24 11.22 -16.87
N HIS A 150 -4.34 12.08 -15.87
CA HIS A 150 -3.31 13.07 -15.52
C HIS A 150 -3.01 13.08 -14.03
N LEU A 151 -1.74 13.33 -13.71
CA LEU A 151 -1.25 13.57 -12.35
C LEU A 151 -0.76 15.01 -12.21
N GLY A 152 -1.02 15.62 -11.05
CA GLY A 152 -0.52 16.95 -10.75
C GLY A 152 -1.20 18.05 -11.56
N ARG A 153 -0.41 19.04 -12.04
CA ARG A 153 -0.91 20.19 -12.80
C ARG A 153 -1.46 19.75 -14.15
N GLY A 154 -2.69 19.27 -14.14
CA GLY A 154 -3.43 18.98 -15.35
C GLY A 154 -3.78 20.27 -16.12
N LEU A 155 -4.12 20.14 -17.37
CA LEU A 155 -4.44 21.26 -18.28
C LEU A 155 -5.59 22.15 -17.81
N ARG A 156 -6.33 21.81 -16.77
CA ARG A 156 -7.59 22.47 -16.38
C ARG A 156 -7.74 22.83 -14.91
N HIS A 157 -6.96 22.24 -14.00
CA HIS A 157 -7.06 22.51 -12.55
C HIS A 157 -5.70 22.36 -11.86
N GLU A 158 -5.48 23.10 -10.77
CA GLU A 158 -4.40 22.78 -9.83
C GLU A 158 -4.81 21.54 -9.04
N LEU A 159 -4.20 20.41 -9.36
CA LEU A 159 -4.39 19.17 -8.63
C LEU A 159 -3.31 19.05 -7.54
N ASP A 160 -3.70 18.53 -6.39
CA ASP A 160 -2.72 18.11 -5.40
C ASP A 160 -1.86 16.99 -5.99
N PRO A 161 -0.53 17.10 -5.96
CA PRO A 161 0.34 16.07 -6.53
C PRO A 161 0.06 14.70 -5.92
N LEU A 162 -0.13 13.69 -6.76
CA LEU A 162 -0.22 12.31 -6.28
C LEU A 162 1.12 11.92 -5.64
N TRP A 163 1.04 11.32 -4.48
CA TRP A 163 2.20 10.76 -3.80
C TRP A 163 1.87 9.40 -3.20
N VAL A 164 2.87 8.54 -3.12
CA VAL A 164 2.80 7.25 -2.45
C VAL A 164 4.04 7.07 -1.58
N ARG A 165 3.81 6.69 -0.32
CA ARG A 165 4.84 6.32 0.64
C ARG A 165 4.65 4.85 1.03
N ILE A 166 5.72 4.08 0.95
CA ILE A 166 5.77 2.69 1.39
C ILE A 166 6.77 2.58 2.54
N GLU A 167 6.32 2.04 3.66
CA GLU A 167 7.20 1.62 4.75
C GLU A 167 7.27 0.10 4.76
N VAL A 168 8.48 -0.42 4.77
CA VAL A 168 8.73 -1.84 5.04
C VAL A 168 9.05 -1.98 6.53
N VAL A 169 8.17 -2.65 7.26
CA VAL A 169 8.33 -2.92 8.69
C VAL A 169 8.81 -4.35 8.84
N ARG A 170 10.03 -4.51 9.33
CA ARG A 170 10.67 -5.82 9.60
C ARG A 170 10.81 -6.02 11.09
N THR A 171 10.30 -7.14 11.58
CA THR A 171 10.52 -7.58 12.96
C THR A 171 11.81 -8.39 13.01
N ILE A 172 12.77 -7.95 13.82
CA ILE A 172 14.01 -8.68 14.12
C ILE A 172 13.81 -9.34 15.47
N VAL A 173 13.96 -10.65 15.52
CA VAL A 173 13.98 -11.42 16.74
C VAL A 173 15.41 -11.90 16.88
N ASP A 174 16.13 -11.36 17.87
CA ASP A 174 17.49 -11.80 18.24
C ASP A 174 17.44 -13.08 19.06
#